data_cc3758f90b5241003a9cca374ca9a15a
#
_entry.id   cc3758f90b5241003a9cca374ca9a15a
#
_cell.length_a   1.000
_cell.length_b   1.000
_cell.length_c   1.000
_cell.angle_alpha   90.00
_cell.angle_beta   90.00
_cell.angle_gamma   90.00
#
_symmetry.space_group_name_H-M   'P 1'
#
loop_
_entity.id
_entity.type
_entity.pdbx_description
1 polymer ?
#
loop_
_entity_poly.entity_id
_entity_poly.type
_entity_poly.pdbx_seq_one_letter_code
_entity_poly.pdbx_strand_id
1 'polypeptide(L)'
;MTALIQMFSYHFIQRALIVGVLVSLCAALLGVSLVLKRYSMIGDGLSHVGFGALAVASALNLAPLAVAVPVVVLAAILLLRLRQSAAVKGDAAIAMISSSALAIGVISLSLSTGMNTEVSSYLLGSVLSLSRGDAVFSVLLSLAVIALFVLFYPRIFAVTFDENFSRATGTKAELFNTLLAVLTAITVVLGMRMMGALLISSLIIFPALSAMRICRSFKAVVLVSACISVLCFLTGLLASYFLETPTGASIVVADLLAYGICRVAGRK
;
A
#
# COMPACT_ATOMS: atom_id res chain seq x y z
N MET A 1 27.23 -6.10 16.57
CA MET A 1 26.36 -7.29 16.86
C MET A 1 25.41 -7.05 18.03
N THR A 2 25.84 -6.43 19.12
CA THR A 2 25.01 -6.08 20.28
C THR A 2 23.83 -5.16 19.97
N ALA A 3 24.01 -4.13 19.13
CA ALA A 3 22.96 -3.18 18.77
C ALA A 3 21.79 -3.82 17.97
N LEU A 4 22.08 -4.77 17.07
CA LEU A 4 21.05 -5.51 16.34
C LEU A 4 20.24 -6.41 17.27
N ILE A 5 20.90 -7.12 18.19
CA ILE A 5 20.23 -7.98 19.17
C ILE A 5 19.35 -7.14 20.09
N GLN A 6 19.82 -5.97 20.52
CA GLN A 6 19.01 -5.03 21.31
C GLN A 6 17.81 -4.51 20.51
N MET A 7 17.98 -4.16 19.23
CA MET A 7 16.87 -3.73 18.36
C MET A 7 15.76 -4.78 18.30
N PHE A 8 16.10 -6.05 18.09
CA PHE A 8 15.11 -7.14 18.02
C PHE A 8 14.51 -7.53 19.38
N SER A 9 15.07 -7.10 20.51
CA SER A 9 14.48 -7.34 21.83
C SER A 9 13.27 -6.44 22.13
N TYR A 10 13.11 -5.34 21.42
CA TYR A 10 11.97 -4.44 21.60
C TYR A 10 10.70 -5.00 20.97
N HIS A 11 9.67 -5.25 21.78
CA HIS A 11 8.39 -5.81 21.32
C HIS A 11 7.68 -4.97 20.25
N PHE A 12 7.85 -3.64 20.23
CA PHE A 12 7.27 -2.80 19.20
C PHE A 12 7.94 -3.00 17.84
N ILE A 13 9.26 -3.22 17.80
CA ILE A 13 10.01 -3.50 16.58
C ILE A 13 9.62 -4.86 16.01
N GLN A 14 9.46 -5.88 16.86
CA GLN A 14 9.00 -7.19 16.41
C GLN A 14 7.63 -7.13 15.73
N ARG A 15 6.68 -6.39 16.32
CA ARG A 15 5.36 -6.17 15.70
C ARG A 15 5.47 -5.42 14.39
N ALA A 16 6.23 -4.33 14.36
CA ALA A 16 6.44 -3.54 13.17
C ALA A 16 7.07 -4.37 12.04
N LEU A 17 8.01 -5.25 12.37
CA LEU A 17 8.67 -6.13 11.41
C LEU A 17 7.68 -7.14 10.83
N ILE A 18 6.90 -7.82 11.67
CA ILE A 18 5.92 -8.80 11.21
C ILE A 18 4.86 -8.15 10.31
N VAL A 19 4.24 -7.07 10.78
CA VAL A 19 3.19 -6.39 10.01
C VAL A 19 3.79 -5.74 8.76
N GLY A 20 4.97 -5.13 8.87
CA GLY A 20 5.64 -4.48 7.75
C GLY A 20 6.02 -5.44 6.63
N VAL A 21 6.55 -6.61 6.96
CA VAL A 21 6.83 -7.68 5.96
C VAL A 21 5.53 -8.15 5.30
N LEU A 22 4.46 -8.37 6.05
CA LEU A 22 3.18 -8.79 5.48
C LEU A 22 2.58 -7.72 4.57
N VAL A 23 2.60 -6.45 4.99
CA VAL A 23 2.10 -5.33 4.18
C VAL A 23 2.94 -5.14 2.93
N SER A 24 4.28 -5.23 3.02
CA SER A 24 5.17 -5.13 1.84
C SER A 24 4.91 -6.27 0.84
N LEU A 25 4.66 -7.49 1.33
CA LEU A 25 4.22 -8.60 0.47
C LEU A 25 2.88 -8.31 -0.21
N CYS A 26 1.86 -7.86 0.53
CA CYS A 26 0.57 -7.48 -0.05
C CYS A 26 0.73 -6.40 -1.13
N ALA A 27 1.49 -5.35 -0.83
CA ALA A 27 1.74 -4.24 -1.76
C ALA A 27 2.42 -4.72 -3.04
N ALA A 28 3.44 -5.58 -2.95
CA ALA A 28 4.16 -6.12 -4.09
C ALA A 28 3.28 -7.04 -4.95
N LEU A 29 2.50 -7.93 -4.34
CA LEU A 29 1.59 -8.83 -5.05
C LEU A 29 0.54 -8.08 -5.85
N LEU A 30 -0.12 -7.11 -5.23
CA LEU A 30 -1.13 -6.27 -5.88
C LEU A 30 -0.51 -5.29 -6.87
N GLY A 31 0.66 -4.74 -6.56
CA GLY A 31 1.38 -3.75 -7.35
C GLY A 31 1.65 -4.20 -8.77
N VAL A 32 2.02 -5.46 -8.98
CA VAL A 32 2.23 -6.01 -10.33
C VAL A 32 0.97 -5.90 -11.19
N SER A 33 -0.19 -6.30 -10.67
CA SER A 33 -1.46 -6.21 -11.38
C SER A 33 -1.89 -4.76 -11.61
N LEU A 34 -1.70 -3.88 -10.62
CA LEU A 34 -2.03 -2.45 -10.71
C LEU A 34 -1.18 -1.72 -11.75
N VAL A 35 0.13 -1.98 -11.77
CA VAL A 35 1.05 -1.36 -12.74
C VAL A 35 0.73 -1.81 -14.16
N LEU A 36 0.49 -3.12 -14.39
CA LEU A 36 0.12 -3.65 -15.70
C LEU A 36 -1.21 -3.09 -16.20
N LYS A 37 -2.18 -2.90 -15.32
CA LYS A 37 -3.47 -2.28 -15.64
C LYS A 37 -3.41 -0.74 -15.77
N ARG A 38 -2.25 -0.14 -15.59
CA ARG A 38 -2.08 1.33 -15.54
C ARG A 38 -2.90 1.99 -14.43
N TYR A 39 -3.01 1.31 -13.28
CA TYR A 39 -3.73 1.76 -12.08
C TYR A 39 -2.77 2.23 -10.98
N SER A 40 -1.53 2.55 -11.32
CA SER A 40 -0.47 2.89 -10.36
C SER A 40 -0.84 4.03 -9.41
N MET A 41 -1.56 5.05 -9.90
CA MET A 41 -1.96 6.21 -9.11
C MET A 41 -3.11 5.93 -8.12
N ILE A 42 -3.79 4.78 -8.23
CA ILE A 42 -4.87 4.42 -7.28
C ILE A 42 -4.33 4.28 -5.86
N GLY A 43 -3.13 3.70 -5.69
CA GLY A 43 -2.50 3.56 -4.37
C GLY A 43 -2.29 4.90 -3.68
N ASP A 44 -1.78 5.88 -4.43
CA ASP A 44 -1.56 7.25 -3.95
C ASP A 44 -2.90 7.93 -3.60
N GLY A 45 -3.86 7.88 -4.50
CA GLY A 45 -5.19 8.44 -4.27
C GLY A 45 -5.88 7.86 -3.04
N LEU A 46 -5.82 6.55 -2.86
CA LEU A 46 -6.41 5.88 -1.70
C LEU A 46 -5.65 6.18 -0.39
N SER A 47 -4.34 6.47 -0.45
CA SER A 47 -3.59 6.87 0.74
C SER A 47 -4.05 8.23 1.27
N HIS A 48 -4.37 9.19 0.41
CA HIS A 48 -4.94 10.48 0.82
C HIS A 48 -6.37 10.35 1.36
N VAL A 49 -7.18 9.46 0.78
CA VAL A 49 -8.51 9.13 1.35
C VAL A 49 -8.36 8.48 2.72
N GLY A 50 -7.41 7.58 2.87
CA GLY A 50 -7.09 6.94 4.14
C GLY A 50 -6.63 7.94 5.19
N PHE A 51 -5.78 8.90 4.83
CA PHE A 51 -5.39 10.01 5.71
C PHE A 51 -6.62 10.78 6.19
N GLY A 52 -7.50 11.18 5.26
CA GLY A 52 -8.73 11.89 5.60
C GLY A 52 -9.62 11.10 6.55
N ALA A 53 -9.81 9.80 6.28
CA ALA A 53 -10.62 8.93 7.13
C ALA A 53 -10.03 8.72 8.52
N LEU A 54 -8.70 8.51 8.62
CA LEU A 54 -8.00 8.39 9.90
C LEU A 54 -8.08 9.70 10.71
N ALA A 55 -7.89 10.84 10.05
CA ALA A 55 -7.96 12.16 10.67
C ALA A 55 -9.36 12.44 11.26
N VAL A 56 -10.42 12.16 10.49
CA VAL A 56 -11.80 12.31 10.96
C VAL A 56 -12.09 11.35 12.12
N ALA A 57 -11.65 10.09 12.02
CA ALA A 57 -11.85 9.11 13.08
C ALA A 57 -11.14 9.52 14.38
N SER A 58 -9.90 10.02 14.30
CA SER A 58 -9.15 10.54 15.44
C SER A 58 -9.85 11.76 16.06
N ALA A 59 -10.31 12.70 15.24
CA ALA A 59 -11.04 13.89 15.73
C ALA A 59 -12.34 13.52 16.47
N LEU A 60 -12.99 12.43 16.07
CA LEU A 60 -14.22 11.92 16.70
C LEU A 60 -13.94 10.91 17.82
N ASN A 61 -12.69 10.65 18.19
CA ASN A 61 -12.29 9.64 19.17
C ASN A 61 -12.82 8.21 18.85
N LEU A 62 -12.96 7.89 17.57
CA LEU A 62 -13.35 6.57 17.10
C LEU A 62 -12.11 5.69 16.85
N ALA A 63 -12.30 4.36 16.77
CA ALA A 63 -11.23 3.45 16.40
C ALA A 63 -10.74 3.71 14.96
N PRO A 64 -9.51 4.25 14.74
CA PRO A 64 -9.14 4.82 13.44
C PRO A 64 -9.16 3.80 12.30
N LEU A 65 -8.65 2.59 12.52
CA LEU A 65 -8.63 1.53 11.48
C LEU A 65 -10.04 1.00 11.16
N ALA A 66 -10.92 0.91 12.16
CA ALA A 66 -12.29 0.43 11.94
C ALA A 66 -13.11 1.37 11.05
N VAL A 67 -12.80 2.67 11.10
CA VAL A 67 -13.43 3.69 10.25
C VAL A 67 -12.72 3.80 8.90
N ALA A 68 -11.38 3.81 8.89
CA ALA A 68 -10.63 4.04 7.66
C ALA A 68 -10.78 2.88 6.65
N VAL A 69 -10.80 1.63 7.09
CA VAL A 69 -10.93 0.48 6.17
C VAL A 69 -12.21 0.56 5.32
N PRO A 70 -13.43 0.68 5.90
CA PRO A 70 -14.65 0.74 5.08
C PRO A 70 -14.72 2.00 4.21
N VAL A 71 -14.25 3.15 4.70
CA VAL A 71 -14.24 4.41 3.92
C VAL A 71 -13.33 4.28 2.69
N VAL A 72 -12.11 3.77 2.86
CA VAL A 72 -11.16 3.61 1.75
C VAL A 72 -11.61 2.51 0.78
N VAL A 73 -12.25 1.45 1.26
CA VAL A 73 -12.84 0.41 0.40
C VAL A 73 -13.97 1.01 -0.45
N LEU A 74 -14.85 1.80 0.13
CA LEU A 74 -15.91 2.49 -0.62
C LEU A 74 -15.31 3.46 -1.65
N ALA A 75 -14.28 4.23 -1.29
CA ALA A 75 -13.59 5.12 -2.20
C ALA A 75 -12.91 4.35 -3.36
N ALA A 76 -12.32 3.19 -3.09
CA ALA A 76 -11.70 2.35 -4.12
C ALA A 76 -12.74 1.83 -5.14
N ILE A 77 -13.90 1.39 -4.67
CA ILE A 77 -15.01 0.97 -5.54
C ILE A 77 -15.55 2.15 -6.35
N LEU A 78 -15.69 3.33 -5.73
CA LEU A 78 -16.11 4.55 -6.40
C LEU A 78 -15.12 4.97 -7.49
N LEU A 79 -13.82 4.99 -7.19
CA LEU A 79 -12.75 5.30 -8.15
C LEU A 79 -12.75 4.32 -9.32
N LEU A 80 -12.97 3.03 -9.07
CA LEU A 80 -13.05 2.02 -10.12
C LEU A 80 -14.24 2.30 -11.06
N ARG A 81 -15.40 2.63 -10.51
CA ARG A 81 -16.61 2.95 -11.29
C ARG A 81 -16.48 4.27 -12.08
N LEU A 82 -15.93 5.31 -11.45
CA LEU A 82 -15.70 6.60 -12.12
C LEU A 82 -14.74 6.47 -13.31
N ARG A 83 -13.73 5.62 -13.17
CA ARG A 83 -12.76 5.38 -14.24
C ARG A 83 -13.33 4.61 -15.43
N GLN A 84 -14.35 3.78 -15.20
CA GLN A 84 -15.09 3.09 -16.27
C GLN A 84 -16.07 4.03 -16.99
N SER A 85 -16.42 5.16 -16.38
CA SER A 85 -17.27 6.19 -16.97
C SER A 85 -16.48 7.07 -17.94
N ALA A 86 -17.01 7.29 -19.13
CA ALA A 86 -16.39 8.18 -20.12
C ALA A 86 -16.39 9.66 -19.72
N ALA A 87 -17.14 10.04 -18.68
CA ALA A 87 -17.36 11.43 -18.29
C ALA A 87 -16.15 12.09 -17.62
N VAL A 88 -15.31 11.32 -16.90
CA VAL A 88 -14.14 11.86 -16.19
C VAL A 88 -12.92 11.00 -16.50
N LYS A 89 -11.82 11.63 -16.92
CA LYS A 89 -10.55 10.91 -17.08
C LYS A 89 -10.10 10.34 -15.75
N GLY A 90 -9.65 9.08 -15.72
CA GLY A 90 -9.35 8.35 -14.49
C GLY A 90 -8.39 9.07 -13.52
N ASP A 91 -7.37 9.77 -14.05
CA ASP A 91 -6.42 10.52 -13.22
C ASP A 91 -7.06 11.77 -12.59
N ALA A 92 -7.99 12.44 -13.30
CA ALA A 92 -8.72 13.57 -12.75
C ALA A 92 -9.65 13.15 -11.60
N ALA A 93 -10.31 11.98 -11.72
CA ALA A 93 -11.15 11.44 -10.65
C ALA A 93 -10.30 11.13 -9.39
N ILE A 94 -9.11 10.54 -9.56
CA ILE A 94 -8.19 10.27 -8.46
C ILE A 94 -7.78 11.60 -7.80
N ALA A 95 -7.36 12.60 -8.59
CA ALA A 95 -6.93 13.89 -8.07
C ALA A 95 -8.04 14.61 -7.28
N MET A 96 -9.28 14.62 -7.79
CA MET A 96 -10.43 15.24 -7.12
C MET A 96 -10.71 14.57 -5.77
N ILE A 97 -10.81 13.25 -5.74
CA ILE A 97 -11.13 12.50 -4.50
C ILE A 97 -9.99 12.64 -3.50
N SER A 98 -8.73 12.53 -3.95
CA SER A 98 -7.55 12.68 -3.09
C SER A 98 -7.46 14.05 -2.44
N SER A 99 -7.56 15.11 -3.24
CA SER A 99 -7.47 16.49 -2.74
C SER A 99 -8.61 16.82 -1.79
N SER A 100 -9.83 16.38 -2.09
CA SER A 100 -11.00 16.59 -1.24
C SER A 100 -10.85 15.87 0.09
N ALA A 101 -10.42 14.60 0.08
CA ALA A 101 -10.22 13.81 1.28
C ALA A 101 -9.10 14.38 2.15
N LEU A 102 -7.98 14.80 1.53
CA LEU A 102 -6.88 15.45 2.23
C LEU A 102 -7.33 16.75 2.91
N ALA A 103 -8.09 17.59 2.19
CA ALA A 103 -8.60 18.85 2.73
C ALA A 103 -9.54 18.62 3.92
N ILE A 104 -10.48 17.65 3.81
CA ILE A 104 -11.37 17.28 4.93
C ILE A 104 -10.56 16.78 6.13
N GLY A 105 -9.55 15.94 5.90
CA GLY A 105 -8.68 15.43 6.96
C GLY A 105 -7.93 16.55 7.69
N VAL A 106 -7.31 17.47 6.94
CA VAL A 106 -6.58 18.61 7.51
C VAL A 106 -7.51 19.52 8.31
N ILE A 107 -8.68 19.84 7.77
CA ILE A 107 -9.69 20.66 8.48
C ILE A 107 -10.13 19.97 9.78
N SER A 108 -10.42 18.66 9.73
CA SER A 108 -10.86 17.90 10.91
C SER A 108 -9.81 17.90 12.01
N LEU A 109 -8.53 17.75 11.67
CA LEU A 109 -7.43 17.83 12.62
C LEU A 109 -7.19 19.26 13.14
N SER A 110 -7.37 20.27 12.28
CA SER A 110 -7.26 21.68 12.69
C SER A 110 -8.29 22.09 13.75
N LEU A 111 -9.48 21.48 13.69
CA LEU A 111 -10.56 21.73 14.65
C LEU A 111 -10.39 20.93 15.94
N SER A 112 -9.53 19.91 15.96
CA SER A 112 -9.20 19.12 17.15
C SER A 112 -7.91 19.64 17.80
N THR A 113 -7.83 19.58 19.14
CA THR A 113 -6.65 19.97 19.90
C THR A 113 -5.55 18.91 19.75
N GLY A 114 -4.46 19.20 19.03
CA GLY A 114 -3.32 18.27 18.89
C GLY A 114 -2.72 18.11 17.50
N MET A 115 -3.03 19.00 16.58
CA MET A 115 -2.82 18.93 15.14
C MET A 115 -1.41 18.54 14.65
N ASN A 116 -0.34 19.01 15.28
CA ASN A 116 0.99 18.94 14.65
C ASN A 116 1.66 17.55 14.72
N THR A 117 1.40 16.80 15.77
CA THR A 117 2.06 15.49 15.99
C THR A 117 1.35 14.36 15.25
N GLU A 118 0.03 14.40 15.19
CA GLU A 118 -0.74 13.33 14.52
C GLU A 118 -0.64 13.42 12.99
N VAL A 119 -0.69 14.63 12.41
CA VAL A 119 -0.55 14.84 10.96
C VAL A 119 0.77 14.31 10.46
N SER A 120 1.88 14.64 11.12
CA SER A 120 3.20 14.16 10.73
C SER A 120 3.32 12.64 10.88
N SER A 121 2.72 12.05 11.91
CA SER A 121 2.71 10.60 12.13
C SER A 121 1.96 9.83 11.04
N TYR A 122 0.84 10.37 10.53
CA TYR A 122 0.08 9.72 9.44
C TYR A 122 0.73 9.90 8.07
N LEU A 123 1.42 11.03 7.82
CA LEU A 123 2.10 11.28 6.54
C LEU A 123 3.44 10.57 6.45
N LEU A 124 4.24 10.64 7.51
CA LEU A 124 5.60 10.09 7.54
C LEU A 124 5.67 8.65 8.07
N GLY A 125 4.60 8.20 8.73
CA GLY A 125 4.52 6.93 9.42
C GLY A 125 5.19 6.96 10.80
N SER A 126 4.63 6.20 11.73
CA SER A 126 5.22 6.00 13.04
C SER A 126 5.08 4.53 13.44
N VAL A 127 6.21 3.84 13.37
CA VAL A 127 6.31 2.45 13.85
C VAL A 127 5.97 2.32 15.34
N LEU A 128 6.18 3.40 16.10
CA LEU A 128 5.94 3.46 17.55
C LEU A 128 4.44 3.50 17.91
N SER A 129 3.57 3.94 17.00
CA SER A 129 2.15 4.17 17.26
C SER A 129 1.28 2.89 17.19
N LEU A 130 1.87 1.73 16.87
CA LEU A 130 1.12 0.50 16.65
C LEU A 130 0.70 -0.18 17.96
N SER A 131 -0.59 -0.15 18.28
CA SER A 131 -1.14 -0.89 19.42
C SER A 131 -1.11 -2.41 19.16
N ARG A 132 -1.25 -3.22 20.24
CA ARG A 132 -1.34 -4.69 20.09
C ARG A 132 -2.57 -5.11 19.27
N GLY A 133 -3.70 -4.45 19.49
CA GLY A 133 -4.93 -4.72 18.75
C GLY A 133 -4.79 -4.42 17.26
N ASP A 134 -4.21 -3.27 16.93
CA ASP A 134 -3.96 -2.88 15.54
C ASP A 134 -2.99 -3.83 14.83
N ALA A 135 -1.96 -4.32 15.54
CA ALA A 135 -1.02 -5.28 14.98
C ALA A 135 -1.71 -6.61 14.62
N VAL A 136 -2.52 -7.17 15.54
CA VAL A 136 -3.27 -8.41 15.28
C VAL A 136 -4.26 -8.21 14.12
N PHE A 137 -5.01 -7.11 14.14
CA PHE A 137 -5.94 -6.78 13.06
C PHE A 137 -5.23 -6.65 11.69
N SER A 138 -4.08 -5.99 11.67
CA SER A 138 -3.26 -5.84 10.46
C SER A 138 -2.72 -7.18 9.94
N VAL A 139 -2.26 -8.06 10.84
CA VAL A 139 -1.79 -9.41 10.46
C VAL A 139 -2.93 -10.23 9.85
N LEU A 140 -4.10 -10.25 10.49
CA LEU A 140 -5.26 -11.00 10.00
C LEU A 140 -5.72 -10.51 8.63
N LEU A 141 -5.83 -9.18 8.44
CA LEU A 141 -6.20 -8.60 7.15
C LEU A 141 -5.15 -8.85 6.08
N SER A 142 -3.86 -8.71 6.39
CA SER A 142 -2.78 -8.98 5.43
C SER A 142 -2.77 -10.44 5.00
N LEU A 143 -2.96 -11.38 5.93
CA LEU A 143 -3.09 -12.79 5.60
C LEU A 143 -4.32 -13.07 4.73
N ALA A 144 -5.45 -12.43 5.00
CA ALA A 144 -6.65 -12.53 4.16
C ALA A 144 -6.38 -11.99 2.74
N VAL A 145 -5.68 -10.85 2.60
CA VAL A 145 -5.29 -10.28 1.29
C VAL A 145 -4.42 -11.25 0.52
N ILE A 146 -3.37 -11.81 1.14
CA ILE A 146 -2.46 -12.77 0.52
C ILE A 146 -3.22 -14.04 0.11
N ALA A 147 -4.05 -14.58 1.01
CA ALA A 147 -4.82 -15.79 0.75
C ALA A 147 -5.79 -15.60 -0.42
N LEU A 148 -6.52 -14.48 -0.47
CA LEU A 148 -7.44 -14.18 -1.58
C LEU A 148 -6.68 -13.94 -2.88
N PHE A 149 -5.53 -13.25 -2.86
CA PHE A 149 -4.71 -13.07 -4.05
C PHE A 149 -4.21 -14.41 -4.60
N VAL A 150 -3.69 -15.29 -3.75
CA VAL A 150 -3.19 -16.61 -4.15
C VAL A 150 -4.32 -17.51 -4.65
N LEU A 151 -5.48 -17.53 -3.96
CA LEU A 151 -6.64 -18.32 -4.33
C LEU A 151 -7.19 -17.92 -5.71
N PHE A 152 -7.25 -16.63 -5.98
CA PHE A 152 -7.77 -16.09 -7.24
C PHE A 152 -6.68 -15.74 -8.26
N TYR A 153 -5.42 -16.13 -8.00
CA TYR A 153 -4.28 -15.82 -8.86
C TYR A 153 -4.52 -16.07 -10.36
N PRO A 154 -5.04 -17.25 -10.82
CA PRO A 154 -5.24 -17.48 -12.25
C PRO A 154 -6.26 -16.50 -12.87
N ARG A 155 -7.30 -16.15 -12.13
CA ARG A 155 -8.35 -15.24 -12.61
C ARG A 155 -7.88 -13.79 -12.59
N ILE A 156 -7.13 -13.38 -11.55
CA ILE A 156 -6.48 -12.08 -11.48
C ILE A 156 -5.49 -11.91 -12.64
N PHE A 157 -4.68 -12.93 -12.91
CA PHE A 157 -3.78 -12.94 -14.07
C PHE A 157 -4.52 -12.73 -15.38
N ALA A 158 -5.56 -13.53 -15.65
CA ALA A 158 -6.33 -13.44 -16.89
C ALA A 158 -6.95 -12.05 -17.08
N VAL A 159 -7.62 -11.51 -16.04
CA VAL A 159 -8.25 -10.17 -16.08
C VAL A 159 -7.22 -9.05 -16.15
N THR A 160 -5.99 -9.27 -15.67
CA THR A 160 -4.91 -8.27 -15.72
C THR A 160 -4.38 -8.11 -17.15
N PHE A 161 -4.22 -9.22 -17.88
CA PHE A 161 -3.65 -9.20 -19.24
C PHE A 161 -4.68 -8.89 -20.32
N ASP A 162 -5.84 -9.55 -20.30
CA ASP A 162 -6.89 -9.33 -21.28
C ASP A 162 -8.28 -9.44 -20.65
N GLU A 163 -8.82 -8.27 -20.31
CA GLU A 163 -10.13 -8.17 -19.71
C GLU A 163 -11.27 -8.58 -20.68
N ASN A 164 -11.12 -8.24 -21.98
CA ASN A 164 -12.11 -8.56 -22.99
C ASN A 164 -12.18 -10.07 -23.25
N PHE A 165 -11.04 -10.72 -23.40
CA PHE A 165 -10.94 -12.16 -23.51
C PHE A 165 -11.48 -12.86 -22.26
N SER A 166 -11.16 -12.37 -21.08
CA SER A 166 -11.66 -12.92 -19.81
C SER A 166 -13.20 -12.83 -19.73
N ARG A 167 -13.81 -11.74 -20.20
CA ARG A 167 -15.27 -11.61 -20.31
C ARG A 167 -15.86 -12.57 -21.32
N ALA A 168 -15.24 -12.72 -22.48
CA ALA A 168 -15.68 -13.66 -23.54
C ALA A 168 -15.64 -15.12 -23.09
N THR A 169 -14.70 -15.49 -22.22
CA THR A 169 -14.58 -16.84 -21.63
C THR A 169 -15.45 -17.07 -20.39
N GLY A 170 -16.37 -16.13 -20.08
CA GLY A 170 -17.32 -16.27 -18.97
C GLY A 170 -16.79 -15.84 -17.60
N THR A 171 -15.56 -15.29 -17.51
CA THR A 171 -15.03 -14.76 -16.26
C THR A 171 -15.66 -13.40 -15.96
N LYS A 172 -16.20 -13.23 -14.74
CA LYS A 172 -16.77 -11.95 -14.28
C LYS A 172 -15.66 -10.93 -14.00
N ALA A 173 -15.10 -10.32 -15.05
CA ALA A 173 -13.96 -9.42 -14.97
C ALA A 173 -14.19 -8.25 -13.99
N GLU A 174 -15.40 -7.70 -13.92
CA GLU A 174 -15.75 -6.61 -12.99
C GLU A 174 -15.63 -7.02 -11.53
N LEU A 175 -15.97 -8.27 -11.19
CA LEU A 175 -15.83 -8.79 -9.84
C LEU A 175 -14.34 -8.87 -9.43
N PHE A 176 -13.47 -9.33 -10.34
CA PHE A 176 -12.03 -9.40 -10.05
C PHE A 176 -11.34 -8.04 -10.05
N ASN A 177 -11.81 -7.09 -10.86
CA ASN A 177 -11.37 -5.70 -10.77
C ASN A 177 -11.78 -5.07 -9.43
N THR A 178 -13.02 -5.30 -8.99
CA THR A 178 -13.51 -4.84 -7.68
C THR A 178 -12.74 -5.52 -6.54
N LEU A 179 -12.47 -6.83 -6.65
CA LEU A 179 -11.64 -7.55 -5.67
C LEU A 179 -10.25 -6.93 -5.56
N LEU A 180 -9.57 -6.67 -6.68
CA LEU A 180 -8.26 -6.01 -6.69
C LEU A 180 -8.33 -4.62 -6.03
N ALA A 181 -9.36 -3.83 -6.32
CA ALA A 181 -9.52 -2.51 -5.72
C ALA A 181 -9.73 -2.60 -4.20
N VAL A 182 -10.54 -3.54 -3.72
CA VAL A 182 -10.78 -3.77 -2.28
C VAL A 182 -9.52 -4.25 -1.58
N LEU A 183 -8.80 -5.22 -2.15
CA LEU A 183 -7.54 -5.72 -1.58
C LEU A 183 -6.49 -4.61 -1.52
N THR A 184 -6.43 -3.76 -2.55
CA THR A 184 -5.54 -2.59 -2.58
C THR A 184 -5.93 -1.59 -1.49
N ALA A 185 -7.20 -1.28 -1.33
CA ALA A 185 -7.70 -0.37 -0.31
C ALA A 185 -7.29 -0.83 1.10
N ILE A 186 -7.51 -2.10 1.41
CA ILE A 186 -7.10 -2.70 2.69
C ILE A 186 -5.58 -2.57 2.88
N THR A 187 -4.80 -2.95 1.89
CA THR A 187 -3.32 -2.89 1.95
C THR A 187 -2.83 -1.47 2.16
N VAL A 188 -3.43 -0.48 1.46
CA VAL A 188 -3.09 0.94 1.60
C VAL A 188 -3.35 1.44 3.02
N VAL A 189 -4.53 1.16 3.59
CA VAL A 189 -4.87 1.60 4.95
C VAL A 189 -3.93 0.99 5.99
N LEU A 190 -3.63 -0.31 5.87
CA LEU A 190 -2.72 -0.99 6.79
C LEU A 190 -1.30 -0.43 6.71
N GLY A 191 -0.79 -0.25 5.47
CA GLY A 191 0.55 0.28 5.23
C GLY A 191 0.70 1.73 5.66
N MET A 192 -0.29 2.56 5.36
CA MET A 192 -0.25 3.98 5.67
C MET A 192 -0.16 4.25 7.18
N ARG A 193 -0.89 3.50 8.01
CA ARG A 193 -0.87 3.69 9.45
C ARG A 193 0.50 3.43 10.09
N MET A 194 1.24 2.44 9.55
CA MET A 194 2.54 2.07 10.09
C MET A 194 3.69 2.85 9.48
N MET A 195 3.63 3.06 8.18
CA MET A 195 4.76 3.47 7.36
C MET A 195 4.56 4.85 6.73
N GLY A 196 3.35 5.41 6.83
CA GLY A 196 2.97 6.67 6.23
C GLY A 196 2.42 6.55 4.81
N ALA A 197 1.72 7.60 4.39
CA ALA A 197 1.10 7.66 3.07
C ALA A 197 2.12 7.61 1.92
N LEU A 198 3.28 8.24 2.10
CA LEU A 198 4.34 8.29 1.09
C LEU A 198 4.92 6.91 0.75
N LEU A 199 5.08 6.05 1.76
CA LEU A 199 5.76 4.78 1.55
C LEU A 199 4.88 3.77 0.83
N ILE A 200 3.57 3.73 1.13
CA ILE A 200 2.71 2.67 0.58
C ILE A 200 2.62 2.74 -0.95
N SER A 201 2.60 3.94 -1.52
CA SER A 201 2.61 4.14 -2.97
C SER A 201 3.90 3.63 -3.59
N SER A 202 5.05 3.84 -2.94
CA SER A 202 6.34 3.36 -3.44
C SER A 202 6.44 1.84 -3.37
N LEU A 203 6.01 1.20 -2.28
CA LEU A 203 5.99 -0.26 -2.13
C LEU A 203 5.08 -0.98 -3.15
N ILE A 204 4.04 -0.31 -3.63
CA ILE A 204 3.18 -0.85 -4.70
C ILE A 204 3.88 -0.75 -6.06
N ILE A 205 4.57 0.37 -6.34
CA ILE A 205 5.05 0.70 -7.68
C ILE A 205 6.49 0.21 -7.94
N PHE A 206 7.45 0.56 -7.07
CA PHE A 206 8.88 0.30 -7.33
C PHE A 206 9.24 -1.17 -7.42
N PRO A 207 8.80 -2.07 -6.51
CA PRO A 207 9.15 -3.48 -6.60
C PRO A 207 8.58 -4.14 -7.86
N ALA A 208 7.34 -3.76 -8.25
CA ALA A 208 6.71 -4.25 -9.47
C ALA A 208 7.48 -3.81 -10.72
N LEU A 209 7.81 -2.52 -10.83
CA LEU A 209 8.59 -1.99 -11.95
C LEU A 209 10.00 -2.58 -12.00
N SER A 210 10.65 -2.78 -10.86
CA SER A 210 11.98 -3.40 -10.76
C SER A 210 11.95 -4.83 -11.27
N ALA A 211 10.98 -5.63 -10.82
CA ALA A 211 10.82 -7.01 -11.26
C ALA A 211 10.50 -7.13 -12.76
N MET A 212 9.69 -6.23 -13.30
CA MET A 212 9.38 -6.19 -14.75
C MET A 212 10.59 -5.89 -15.62
N ARG A 213 11.67 -5.28 -15.10
CA ARG A 213 12.92 -5.07 -15.84
C ARG A 213 13.76 -6.32 -16.00
N ILE A 214 13.63 -7.26 -15.08
CA ILE A 214 14.48 -8.46 -15.01
C ILE A 214 13.73 -9.70 -15.50
N CYS A 215 12.43 -9.79 -15.20
CA CYS A 215 11.62 -10.98 -15.43
C CYS A 215 10.70 -10.83 -16.64
N ARG A 216 10.45 -11.98 -17.34
CA ARG A 216 9.62 -12.02 -18.55
C ARG A 216 8.26 -12.70 -18.33
N SER A 217 8.09 -13.49 -17.28
CA SER A 217 6.83 -14.16 -16.98
C SER A 217 6.13 -13.51 -15.78
N PHE A 218 4.80 -13.45 -15.82
CA PHE A 218 4.01 -12.84 -14.74
C PHE A 218 4.31 -13.46 -13.37
N LYS A 219 4.42 -14.79 -13.31
CA LYS A 219 4.75 -15.51 -12.07
C LYS A 219 6.11 -15.10 -11.52
N ALA A 220 7.13 -14.99 -12.38
CA ALA A 220 8.46 -14.55 -11.97
C ALA A 220 8.44 -13.07 -11.52
N VAL A 221 7.70 -12.19 -12.23
CA VAL A 221 7.55 -10.79 -11.83
C VAL A 221 6.92 -10.68 -10.45
N VAL A 222 5.85 -11.43 -10.17
CA VAL A 222 5.18 -11.42 -8.86
C VAL A 222 6.12 -11.90 -7.74
N LEU A 223 6.83 -13.02 -7.94
CA LEU A 223 7.76 -13.56 -6.94
C LEU A 223 8.95 -12.62 -6.68
N VAL A 224 9.57 -12.14 -7.75
CA VAL A 224 10.73 -11.22 -7.64
C VAL A 224 10.31 -9.87 -7.05
N SER A 225 9.14 -9.35 -7.42
CA SER A 225 8.57 -8.14 -6.80
C SER A 225 8.38 -8.33 -5.29
N ALA A 226 7.84 -9.47 -4.86
CA ALA A 226 7.67 -9.79 -3.45
C ALA A 226 9.03 -9.85 -2.71
N CYS A 227 10.04 -10.49 -3.30
CA CYS A 227 11.39 -10.53 -2.73
C CYS A 227 12.02 -9.14 -2.62
N ILE A 228 11.95 -8.33 -3.69
CA ILE A 228 12.49 -6.95 -3.68
C ILE A 228 11.80 -6.11 -2.62
N SER A 229 10.48 -6.15 -2.53
CA SER A 229 9.70 -5.38 -1.57
C SER A 229 10.08 -5.69 -0.12
N VAL A 230 10.20 -6.98 0.23
CA VAL A 230 10.62 -7.40 1.57
C VAL A 230 12.07 -6.98 1.87
N LEU A 231 12.98 -7.15 0.90
CA LEU A 231 14.38 -6.75 1.06
C LEU A 231 14.51 -5.23 1.24
N CYS A 232 13.81 -4.42 0.44
CA CYS A 232 13.81 -2.96 0.56
C CYS A 232 13.20 -2.51 1.89
N PHE A 233 12.10 -3.16 2.34
CA PHE A 233 11.53 -2.90 3.65
C PHE A 233 12.54 -3.19 4.78
N LEU A 234 13.18 -4.36 4.78
CA LEU A 234 14.15 -4.73 5.82
C LEU A 234 15.38 -3.81 5.81
N THR A 235 15.96 -3.55 4.64
CA THR A 235 17.14 -2.68 4.51
C THR A 235 16.81 -1.23 4.88
N GLY A 236 15.66 -0.71 4.47
CA GLY A 236 15.21 0.63 4.82
C GLY A 236 14.90 0.78 6.31
N LEU A 237 14.31 -0.24 6.94
CA LEU A 237 14.07 -0.27 8.39
C LEU A 237 15.39 -0.26 9.17
N LEU A 238 16.38 -1.06 8.74
CA LEU A 238 17.71 -1.06 9.34
C LEU A 238 18.42 0.28 9.15
N ALA A 239 18.39 0.84 7.95
CA ALA A 239 18.97 2.14 7.65
C ALA A 239 18.34 3.25 8.53
N SER A 240 17.02 3.24 8.67
CA SER A 240 16.29 4.17 9.54
C SER A 240 16.75 4.10 10.99
N TYR A 241 16.97 2.89 11.50
CA TYR A 241 17.42 2.68 12.88
C TYR A 241 18.84 3.22 13.12
N PHE A 242 19.77 2.99 12.18
CA PHE A 242 21.16 3.42 12.34
C PHE A 242 21.39 4.90 12.03
N LEU A 243 20.60 5.46 11.10
CA LEU A 243 20.75 6.86 10.66
C LEU A 243 19.76 7.81 11.34
N GLU A 244 18.92 7.30 12.26
CA GLU A 244 17.90 8.07 12.97
C GLU A 244 16.97 8.86 12.01
N THR A 245 16.65 8.26 10.84
CA THR A 245 15.84 8.88 9.80
C THR A 245 14.42 8.35 9.81
N PRO A 246 13.42 9.08 9.24
CA PRO A 246 12.06 8.57 9.12
C PRO A 246 12.00 7.26 8.34
N THR A 247 11.38 6.22 8.93
CA THR A 247 11.38 4.86 8.40
C THR A 247 10.79 4.78 6.99
N GLY A 248 9.69 5.49 6.75
CA GLY A 248 9.04 5.52 5.43
C GLY A 248 9.97 6.05 4.35
N ALA A 249 10.63 7.18 4.60
CA ALA A 249 11.54 7.80 3.62
C ALA A 249 12.76 6.90 3.33
N SER A 250 13.32 6.25 4.36
CA SER A 250 14.46 5.33 4.19
C SER A 250 14.13 4.13 3.32
N ILE A 251 12.91 3.58 3.45
CA ILE A 251 12.44 2.47 2.62
C ILE A 251 12.21 2.93 1.17
N VAL A 252 11.63 4.12 0.95
CA VAL A 252 11.47 4.68 -0.40
C VAL A 252 12.81 4.85 -1.11
N VAL A 253 13.84 5.31 -0.39
CA VAL A 253 15.20 5.42 -0.94
C VAL A 253 15.77 4.03 -1.28
N ALA A 254 15.55 3.03 -0.43
CA ALA A 254 15.97 1.65 -0.72
C ALA A 254 15.25 1.10 -1.97
N ASP A 255 13.95 1.35 -2.12
CA ASP A 255 13.17 0.98 -3.30
C ASP A 255 13.70 1.66 -4.58
N LEU A 256 14.03 2.96 -4.50
CA LEU A 256 14.60 3.72 -5.61
C LEU A 256 15.96 3.16 -6.04
N LEU A 257 16.83 2.83 -5.09
CA LEU A 257 18.13 2.22 -5.35
C LEU A 257 17.97 0.83 -5.99
N ALA A 258 17.07 0.00 -5.46
CA ALA A 258 16.76 -1.31 -6.04
C ALA A 258 16.26 -1.19 -7.49
N TYR A 259 15.37 -0.23 -7.76
CA TYR A 259 14.92 0.05 -9.13
C TYR A 259 16.08 0.48 -10.04
N GLY A 260 16.96 1.37 -9.57
CA GLY A 260 18.14 1.80 -10.31
C GLY A 260 19.06 0.61 -10.68
N ILE A 261 19.34 -0.27 -9.71
CA ILE A 261 20.13 -1.49 -9.93
C ILE A 261 19.46 -2.40 -10.97
N CYS A 262 18.16 -2.66 -10.80
CA CYS A 262 17.40 -3.51 -11.72
C CYS A 262 17.32 -2.92 -13.13
N ARG A 263 17.27 -1.59 -13.27
CA ARG A 263 17.29 -0.90 -14.56
C ARG A 263 18.63 -1.05 -15.28
N VAL A 264 19.73 -1.01 -14.55
CA VAL A 264 21.08 -1.19 -15.12
C VAL A 264 21.32 -2.66 -15.48
N ALA A 265 20.92 -3.60 -14.58
CA ALA A 265 21.07 -5.03 -14.79
C ALA A 265 20.15 -5.59 -15.90
N GLY A 266 18.96 -5.02 -16.02
CA GLY A 266 17.93 -5.44 -17.00
C GLY A 266 18.06 -4.78 -18.38
N ARG A 267 19.28 -4.41 -18.81
CA ARG A 267 19.56 -3.83 -20.13
C ARG A 267 19.18 -4.81 -21.24
N LYS A 268 17.90 -4.87 -21.58
CA LYS A 268 17.41 -5.41 -22.88
C LYS A 268 16.18 -4.62 -23.32
#